data_f94f75146a1759b80c1f0554df950e08
#
_entry.id   f94f75146a1759b80c1f0554df950e08
#
_cell.length_a   1.000
_cell.length_b   1.000
_cell.length_c   1.000
_cell.angle_alpha   90.00
_cell.angle_beta   90.00
_cell.angle_gamma   90.00
#
_symmetry.space_group_name_H-M   'P 1'
#
loop_
_entity.id
_entity.type
_entity.pdbx_description
1 polymer ?
#
loop_
_entity_poly.entity_id
_entity_poly.type
_entity_poly.pdbx_seq_one_letter_code
_entity_poly.pdbx_strand_id
1 'polypeptide(L)'
;SYERLLQLYPAELLQETVRIAARCCFSLDELRYEYPHELVPPCYTPAQWLREQVEKGAVRRWPAGVPEKVLKAIEHELQLVAELNYEPYFLTVYDIVRFARSRNILCQGRGSSANSAICYCLGITEVDPARMNLLFERFISKERNEPPDIDVDFEHERREEVIQYIYQKYGRDRAALAATVISYRPRSAIRDVGKALGFSPVQVERLATSSQWWDGQTPARISHHSPTANANPSDLT
;
A
#
# COMPACT_ATOMS: atom_id res chain seq x y z
N SER A 1 23.45 25.10 15.45
CA SER A 1 24.88 24.89 15.20
C SER A 1 25.38 23.72 16.03
N TYR A 2 26.49 23.12 15.64
CA TYR A 2 27.14 22.00 16.35
C TYR A 2 27.54 22.40 17.77
N GLU A 3 28.02 23.63 17.96
CA GLU A 3 28.38 24.20 19.28
C GLU A 3 27.19 24.19 20.26
N ARG A 4 25.98 24.47 19.79
CA ARG A 4 24.77 24.39 20.62
C ARG A 4 24.42 22.96 21.00
N LEU A 5 24.71 21.99 20.14
CA LEU A 5 24.49 20.57 20.44
C LEU A 5 25.50 20.08 21.52
N LEU A 6 26.75 20.53 21.46
CA LEU A 6 27.75 20.23 22.49
C LEU A 6 27.42 20.77 23.89
N GLN A 7 26.59 21.82 23.96
CA GLN A 7 26.06 22.33 25.24
C GLN A 7 24.94 21.47 25.83
N LEU A 8 24.24 20.71 24.98
CA LEU A 8 23.08 19.91 25.37
C LEU A 8 23.38 18.42 25.52
N TYR A 9 24.37 17.92 24.79
CA TYR A 9 24.68 16.49 24.72
C TYR A 9 26.19 16.25 24.89
N PRO A 10 26.59 15.16 25.55
CA PRO A 10 27.99 14.73 25.61
C PRO A 10 28.58 14.54 24.21
N ALA A 11 29.87 14.88 24.05
CA ALA A 11 30.57 14.78 22.77
C ALA A 11 30.60 13.36 22.21
N GLU A 12 30.64 12.36 23.08
CA GLU A 12 30.65 10.94 22.70
C GLU A 12 29.34 10.56 21.99
N LEU A 13 28.18 11.08 22.44
CA LEU A 13 26.87 10.82 21.80
C LEU A 13 26.79 11.48 20.44
N LEU A 14 27.38 12.66 20.28
CA LEU A 14 27.43 13.33 18.96
C LEU A 14 28.37 12.58 18.00
N GLN A 15 29.48 12.04 18.48
CA GLN A 15 30.34 11.17 17.69
C GLN A 15 29.68 9.88 17.28
N GLU A 16 28.84 9.30 18.17
CA GLU A 16 28.08 8.09 17.84
C GLU A 16 27.07 8.33 16.72
N THR A 17 26.44 9.51 16.65
CA THR A 17 25.57 9.86 15.52
C THR A 17 26.31 9.85 14.20
N VAL A 18 27.55 10.34 14.16
CA VAL A 18 28.41 10.30 12.97
C VAL A 18 28.79 8.87 12.60
N ARG A 19 29.11 8.03 13.59
CA ARG A 19 29.39 6.59 13.35
C ARG A 19 28.18 5.85 12.79
N ILE A 20 26.99 6.13 13.32
CA ILE A 20 25.75 5.57 12.78
C ILE A 20 25.52 6.05 11.34
N ALA A 21 25.67 7.34 11.08
CA ALA A 21 25.54 7.90 9.73
C ALA A 21 26.52 7.25 8.73
N ALA A 22 27.78 7.01 9.15
CA ALA A 22 28.76 6.34 8.31
C ALA A 22 28.41 4.85 8.01
N ARG A 23 27.60 4.22 8.85
CA ARG A 23 27.10 2.85 8.63
C ARG A 23 25.87 2.80 7.71
N CYS A 24 25.20 3.94 7.53
CA CYS A 24 24.06 4.06 6.62
C CYS A 24 24.58 4.32 5.20
N CYS A 25 24.92 3.24 4.49
CA CYS A 25 25.48 3.31 3.13
C CYS A 25 24.46 3.00 2.02
N PHE A 26 23.20 2.75 2.38
CA PHE A 26 22.15 2.47 1.41
C PHE A 26 21.79 3.73 0.60
N SER A 27 21.71 3.58 -0.73
CA SER A 27 21.19 4.58 -1.65
C SER A 27 19.95 4.07 -2.36
N LEU A 28 18.95 4.93 -2.58
CA LEU A 28 17.78 4.61 -3.41
C LEU A 28 18.17 4.25 -4.85
N ASP A 29 19.31 4.75 -5.33
CA ASP A 29 19.83 4.43 -6.67
C ASP A 29 20.33 2.98 -6.80
N GLU A 30 20.49 2.27 -5.68
CA GLU A 30 20.86 0.85 -5.66
C GLU A 30 19.66 -0.07 -5.84
N LEU A 31 18.44 0.47 -5.74
CA LEU A 31 17.23 -0.34 -5.91
C LEU A 31 17.17 -0.93 -7.32
N ARG A 32 16.89 -2.23 -7.37
CA ARG A 32 16.65 -2.98 -8.61
C ARG A 32 15.36 -3.76 -8.44
N TYR A 33 14.53 -3.69 -9.47
CA TYR A 33 13.29 -4.44 -9.52
C TYR A 33 13.52 -5.72 -10.33
N GLU A 34 13.67 -6.84 -9.63
CA GLU A 34 13.85 -8.16 -10.23
C GLU A 34 12.57 -8.98 -10.05
N TYR A 35 11.96 -9.35 -11.15
CA TYR A 35 10.73 -10.14 -11.15
C TYR A 35 11.01 -11.59 -11.53
N PRO A 36 10.20 -12.56 -11.02
CA PRO A 36 10.33 -13.97 -11.37
C PRO A 36 10.14 -14.21 -12.88
N HIS A 37 11.12 -14.83 -13.53
CA HIS A 37 11.02 -15.26 -14.93
C HIS A 37 10.50 -16.70 -15.08
N GLU A 38 10.54 -17.47 -14.01
CA GLU A 38 10.12 -18.87 -13.96
C GLU A 38 8.63 -19.13 -14.23
N LEU A 39 7.82 -18.06 -14.30
CA LEU A 39 6.39 -18.12 -14.63
C LEU A 39 6.12 -18.31 -16.12
N VAL A 40 7.13 -18.07 -16.95
CA VAL A 40 7.04 -18.15 -18.41
C VAL A 40 7.46 -19.55 -18.86
N PRO A 41 6.63 -20.29 -19.62
CA PRO A 41 7.02 -21.59 -20.15
C PRO A 41 8.25 -21.48 -21.06
N PRO A 42 9.12 -22.51 -21.14
CA PRO A 42 10.41 -22.44 -21.86
C PRO A 42 10.32 -22.10 -23.34
N CYS A 43 9.15 -22.30 -23.97
CA CYS A 43 8.92 -22.02 -25.39
C CYS A 43 8.37 -20.59 -25.66
N TYR A 44 8.22 -19.76 -24.62
CA TYR A 44 7.68 -18.41 -24.76
C TYR A 44 8.65 -17.35 -24.28
N THR A 45 8.60 -16.18 -24.89
CA THR A 45 9.10 -14.97 -24.24
C THR A 45 8.05 -14.41 -23.25
N PRO A 46 8.45 -13.61 -22.25
CA PRO A 46 7.50 -12.98 -21.33
C PRO A 46 6.38 -12.21 -22.06
N ALA A 47 6.73 -11.45 -23.10
CA ALA A 47 5.78 -10.69 -23.90
C ALA A 47 4.77 -11.59 -24.64
N GLN A 48 5.25 -12.69 -25.24
CA GLN A 48 4.38 -13.66 -25.90
C GLN A 48 3.44 -14.33 -24.91
N TRP A 49 3.96 -14.73 -23.74
CA TRP A 49 3.16 -15.40 -22.72
C TRP A 49 2.11 -14.47 -22.12
N LEU A 50 2.48 -13.22 -21.81
CA LEU A 50 1.53 -12.24 -21.31
C LEU A 50 0.42 -11.99 -22.33
N ARG A 51 0.77 -11.75 -23.60
CA ARG A 51 -0.20 -11.55 -24.69
C ARG A 51 -1.18 -12.72 -24.77
N GLU A 52 -0.69 -13.94 -24.78
CA GLU A 52 -1.56 -15.14 -24.85
C GLU A 52 -2.53 -15.22 -23.68
N GLN A 53 -2.08 -14.90 -22.45
CA GLN A 53 -2.97 -14.90 -21.28
C GLN A 53 -4.02 -13.79 -21.37
N VAL A 54 -3.64 -12.61 -21.85
CA VAL A 54 -4.56 -11.48 -22.08
C VAL A 54 -5.61 -11.83 -23.13
N GLU A 55 -5.22 -12.39 -24.26
CA GLU A 55 -6.13 -12.81 -25.34
C GLU A 55 -7.12 -13.88 -24.85
N LYS A 56 -6.65 -14.90 -24.14
CA LYS A 56 -7.51 -15.91 -23.49
C LYS A 56 -8.48 -15.26 -22.49
N GLY A 57 -8.01 -14.27 -21.75
CA GLY A 57 -8.83 -13.50 -20.82
C GLY A 57 -9.87 -12.66 -21.53
N ALA A 58 -9.50 -11.99 -22.60
CA ALA A 58 -10.41 -11.17 -23.41
C ALA A 58 -11.56 -11.98 -24.00
N VAL A 59 -11.29 -13.17 -24.54
CA VAL A 59 -12.33 -14.09 -25.03
C VAL A 59 -13.30 -14.51 -23.91
N ARG A 60 -12.79 -14.75 -22.71
CA ARG A 60 -13.65 -15.08 -21.55
C ARG A 60 -14.54 -13.91 -21.12
N ARG A 61 -14.01 -12.68 -21.16
CA ARG A 61 -14.71 -11.46 -20.74
C ARG A 61 -15.76 -11.01 -21.77
N TRP A 62 -15.50 -11.22 -23.05
CA TRP A 62 -16.37 -10.83 -24.15
C TRP A 62 -16.62 -11.99 -25.12
N PRO A 63 -17.45 -13.00 -24.74
CA PRO A 63 -17.73 -14.17 -25.60
C PRO A 63 -18.38 -13.81 -26.94
N ALA A 64 -19.06 -12.68 -27.01
CA ALA A 64 -19.71 -12.19 -28.24
C ALA A 64 -18.76 -11.35 -29.14
N GLY A 65 -17.52 -11.19 -28.73
CA GLY A 65 -16.50 -10.37 -29.41
C GLY A 65 -16.01 -9.21 -28.57
N VAL A 66 -14.71 -8.98 -28.62
CA VAL A 66 -14.07 -7.88 -27.88
C VAL A 66 -14.36 -6.55 -28.58
N PRO A 67 -14.84 -5.52 -27.86
CA PRO A 67 -15.07 -4.21 -28.47
C PRO A 67 -13.81 -3.60 -29.07
N GLU A 68 -13.91 -2.96 -30.23
CA GLU A 68 -12.73 -2.38 -30.94
C GLU A 68 -11.95 -1.38 -30.07
N LYS A 69 -12.66 -0.56 -29.28
CA LYS A 69 -12.03 0.35 -28.31
C LYS A 69 -11.12 -0.39 -27.31
N VAL A 70 -11.57 -1.55 -26.83
CA VAL A 70 -10.83 -2.36 -25.86
C VAL A 70 -9.64 -3.05 -26.51
N LEU A 71 -9.79 -3.55 -27.77
CA LEU A 71 -8.68 -4.13 -28.52
C LEU A 71 -7.54 -3.11 -28.69
N LYS A 72 -7.88 -1.87 -29.06
CA LYS A 72 -6.89 -0.78 -29.18
C LYS A 72 -6.21 -0.47 -27.85
N ALA A 73 -6.97 -0.48 -26.74
CA ALA A 73 -6.41 -0.27 -25.42
C ALA A 73 -5.46 -1.40 -25.01
N ILE A 74 -5.87 -2.67 -25.21
CA ILE A 74 -5.02 -3.85 -24.93
C ILE A 74 -3.70 -3.76 -25.70
N GLU A 75 -3.75 -3.45 -27.00
CA GLU A 75 -2.55 -3.38 -27.82
C GLU A 75 -1.60 -2.26 -27.36
N HIS A 76 -2.15 -1.09 -27.07
CA HIS A 76 -1.39 0.03 -26.54
C HIS A 76 -0.73 -0.30 -25.19
N GLU A 77 -1.49 -0.91 -24.28
CA GLU A 77 -0.99 -1.31 -22.95
C GLU A 77 0.11 -2.39 -23.06
N LEU A 78 -0.09 -3.42 -23.91
CA LEU A 78 0.90 -4.48 -24.13
C LEU A 78 2.21 -3.93 -24.69
N GLN A 79 2.11 -2.97 -25.64
CA GLN A 79 3.29 -2.32 -26.19
C GLN A 79 4.05 -1.55 -25.12
N LEU A 80 3.36 -0.77 -24.26
CA LEU A 80 4.01 0.01 -23.22
C LEU A 80 4.63 -0.89 -22.13
N VAL A 81 3.95 -1.97 -21.76
CA VAL A 81 4.47 -2.98 -20.82
C VAL A 81 5.74 -3.62 -21.35
N ALA A 82 5.78 -3.95 -22.67
CA ALA A 82 6.96 -4.53 -23.32
C ALA A 82 8.13 -3.54 -23.40
N GLU A 83 7.88 -2.28 -23.72
CA GLU A 83 8.91 -1.24 -23.77
C GLU A 83 9.58 -1.01 -22.41
N LEU A 84 8.83 -1.22 -21.30
CA LEU A 84 9.31 -1.05 -19.93
C LEU A 84 9.77 -2.36 -19.28
N ASN A 85 9.65 -3.50 -19.97
CA ASN A 85 9.98 -4.85 -19.47
C ASN A 85 9.22 -5.23 -18.18
N TYR A 86 7.93 -4.88 -18.09
CA TYR A 86 7.09 -5.17 -16.93
C TYR A 86 6.22 -6.43 -17.06
N GLU A 87 6.39 -7.21 -18.14
CA GLU A 87 5.63 -8.44 -18.35
C GLU A 87 5.78 -9.43 -17.18
N PRO A 88 7.00 -9.68 -16.63
CA PRO A 88 7.14 -10.58 -15.49
C PRO A 88 6.37 -10.10 -14.25
N TYR A 89 6.27 -8.78 -14.05
CA TYR A 89 5.48 -8.20 -12.97
C TYR A 89 3.99 -8.51 -13.10
N PHE A 90 3.40 -8.23 -14.29
CA PHE A 90 1.99 -8.55 -14.56
C PHE A 90 1.71 -10.06 -14.44
N LEU A 91 2.61 -10.89 -14.92
CA LEU A 91 2.50 -12.35 -14.81
C LEU A 91 2.57 -12.84 -13.37
N THR A 92 3.37 -12.20 -12.51
CA THR A 92 3.45 -12.49 -11.09
C THR A 92 2.12 -12.20 -10.39
N VAL A 93 1.55 -11.02 -10.61
CA VAL A 93 0.26 -10.65 -10.03
C VAL A 93 -0.86 -11.55 -10.57
N TYR A 94 -0.85 -11.85 -11.87
CA TYR A 94 -1.79 -12.79 -12.49
C TYR A 94 -1.72 -14.18 -11.86
N ASP A 95 -0.52 -14.69 -11.59
CA ASP A 95 -0.35 -16.01 -10.97
C ASP A 95 -0.95 -16.04 -9.55
N ILE A 96 -0.73 -15.01 -8.76
CA ILE A 96 -1.30 -14.90 -7.40
C ILE A 96 -2.83 -14.84 -7.44
N VAL A 97 -3.39 -14.02 -8.32
CA VAL A 97 -4.84 -13.90 -8.50
C VAL A 97 -5.44 -15.23 -9.01
N ARG A 98 -4.78 -15.89 -9.96
CA ARG A 98 -5.18 -17.19 -10.48
C ARG A 98 -5.19 -18.27 -9.38
N PHE A 99 -4.20 -18.29 -8.50
CA PHE A 99 -4.18 -19.17 -7.34
C PHE A 99 -5.40 -18.90 -6.46
N ALA A 100 -5.64 -17.66 -6.05
CA ALA A 100 -6.77 -17.31 -5.19
C ALA A 100 -8.11 -17.75 -5.82
N ARG A 101 -8.33 -17.43 -7.10
CA ARG A 101 -9.55 -17.82 -7.81
C ARG A 101 -9.70 -19.34 -7.95
N SER A 102 -8.62 -20.09 -8.17
CA SER A 102 -8.64 -21.56 -8.23
C SER A 102 -9.07 -22.21 -6.90
N ARG A 103 -8.90 -21.49 -5.81
CA ARG A 103 -9.31 -21.89 -4.45
C ARG A 103 -10.64 -21.29 -4.03
N ASN A 104 -11.31 -20.56 -4.92
CA ASN A 104 -12.52 -19.78 -4.62
C ASN A 104 -12.31 -18.78 -3.48
N ILE A 105 -11.12 -18.19 -3.40
CA ILE A 105 -10.79 -17.06 -2.51
C ILE A 105 -11.19 -15.79 -3.24
N LEU A 106 -12.05 -14.98 -2.62
CA LEU A 106 -12.46 -13.71 -3.20
C LEU A 106 -11.27 -12.76 -3.28
N CYS A 107 -11.08 -12.16 -4.46
CA CYS A 107 -10.02 -11.19 -4.68
C CYS A 107 -10.45 -10.13 -5.69
N GLN A 108 -9.93 -8.92 -5.51
CA GLN A 108 -10.23 -7.76 -6.35
C GLN A 108 -9.03 -6.82 -6.42
N GLY A 109 -8.56 -6.56 -7.64
CA GLY A 109 -7.62 -5.47 -7.90
C GLY A 109 -8.32 -4.13 -7.81
N ARG A 110 -7.71 -3.18 -7.11
CA ARG A 110 -8.24 -1.84 -6.89
C ARG A 110 -7.21 -0.74 -7.21
N GLY A 111 -7.59 0.51 -7.00
CA GLY A 111 -6.69 1.64 -7.24
C GLY A 111 -6.33 1.78 -8.72
N SER A 112 -5.04 1.90 -8.98
CA SER A 112 -4.49 2.14 -10.32
C SER A 112 -4.76 0.99 -11.30
N SER A 113 -4.79 -0.26 -10.84
CA SER A 113 -5.04 -1.44 -11.68
C SER A 113 -6.43 -1.44 -12.35
N ALA A 114 -7.40 -0.70 -11.79
CA ALA A 114 -8.72 -0.51 -12.37
C ALA A 114 -8.70 0.29 -13.69
N ASN A 115 -7.58 0.95 -14.02
CA ASN A 115 -7.41 1.68 -15.28
C ASN A 115 -6.76 0.84 -16.38
N SER A 116 -6.57 -0.46 -16.21
CA SER A 116 -5.89 -1.34 -17.16
C SER A 116 -6.83 -2.39 -17.76
N ALA A 117 -6.88 -2.41 -19.10
CA ALA A 117 -7.57 -3.45 -19.85
C ALA A 117 -6.87 -4.81 -19.72
N ILE A 118 -5.54 -4.82 -19.62
CA ILE A 118 -4.76 -6.03 -19.31
C ILE A 118 -5.18 -6.61 -17.98
N CYS A 119 -5.25 -5.80 -16.91
CA CYS A 119 -5.66 -6.25 -15.58
C CYS A 119 -7.09 -6.83 -15.59
N TYR A 120 -7.99 -6.26 -16.37
CA TYR A 120 -9.33 -6.81 -16.53
C TYR A 120 -9.34 -8.15 -17.26
N CYS A 121 -8.59 -8.29 -18.37
CA CYS A 121 -8.46 -9.55 -19.10
C CYS A 121 -7.85 -10.66 -18.23
N LEU A 122 -6.83 -10.33 -17.47
CA LEU A 122 -6.17 -11.27 -16.53
C LEU A 122 -7.02 -11.62 -15.30
N GLY A 123 -8.16 -10.94 -15.10
CA GLY A 123 -9.02 -11.14 -13.95
C GLY A 123 -8.47 -10.55 -12.66
N ILE A 124 -7.52 -9.64 -12.75
CA ILE A 124 -6.98 -8.90 -11.59
C ILE A 124 -8.01 -7.91 -11.09
N THR A 125 -8.70 -7.20 -11.99
CA THR A 125 -9.80 -6.28 -11.66
C THR A 125 -11.10 -6.69 -12.35
N GLU A 126 -12.24 -6.28 -11.77
CA GLU A 126 -13.57 -6.46 -12.35
C GLU A 126 -14.11 -5.16 -13.00
N VAL A 127 -13.28 -4.12 -13.10
CA VAL A 127 -13.66 -2.85 -13.74
C VAL A 127 -13.59 -3.00 -15.26
N ASP A 128 -14.76 -3.00 -15.92
CA ASP A 128 -14.89 -3.21 -17.36
C ASP A 128 -14.42 -1.97 -18.16
N PRO A 129 -13.33 -2.07 -18.93
CA PRO A 129 -12.78 -0.97 -19.74
C PRO A 129 -13.72 -0.54 -20.88
N ALA A 130 -14.66 -1.38 -21.28
CA ALA A 130 -15.66 -1.01 -22.30
C ALA A 130 -16.64 0.05 -21.78
N ARG A 131 -16.94 0.02 -20.47
CA ARG A 131 -17.90 0.90 -19.80
C ARG A 131 -17.30 2.17 -19.24
N MET A 132 -15.97 2.26 -19.14
CA MET A 132 -15.27 3.38 -18.55
C MET A 132 -14.27 4.00 -19.51
N ASN A 133 -13.99 5.28 -19.35
CA ASN A 133 -12.88 5.95 -20.00
C ASN A 133 -11.65 5.80 -19.11
N LEU A 134 -10.83 4.80 -19.42
CA LEU A 134 -9.61 4.54 -18.68
C LEU A 134 -8.49 5.43 -19.18
N LEU A 135 -7.65 5.90 -18.26
CA LEU A 135 -6.42 6.62 -18.55
C LEU A 135 -5.26 5.73 -18.07
N PHE A 136 -4.76 4.87 -18.96
CA PHE A 136 -3.69 3.93 -18.63
C PHE A 136 -2.39 4.63 -18.22
N GLU A 137 -2.12 5.81 -18.75
CA GLU A 137 -0.96 6.63 -18.40
C GLU A 137 -0.93 7.05 -16.91
N ARG A 138 -2.07 6.99 -16.23
CA ARG A 138 -2.12 7.16 -14.75
C ARG A 138 -1.60 5.94 -14.01
N PHE A 139 -1.67 4.78 -14.64
CA PHE A 139 -1.21 3.51 -14.07
C PHE A 139 0.26 3.26 -14.39
N ILE A 140 0.67 3.41 -15.65
CA ILE A 140 2.06 3.27 -16.09
C ILE A 140 2.43 4.48 -16.95
N SER A 141 3.59 5.10 -16.67
CA SER A 141 4.16 6.12 -17.54
C SER A 141 5.66 5.92 -17.72
N LYS A 142 6.16 6.22 -18.92
CA LYS A 142 7.60 6.17 -19.24
C LYS A 142 8.41 7.17 -18.39
N GLU A 143 7.79 8.28 -18.03
CA GLU A 143 8.45 9.36 -17.31
C GLU A 143 8.82 8.97 -15.86
N ARG A 144 8.02 8.12 -15.23
CA ARG A 144 8.26 7.69 -13.84
C ARG A 144 9.35 6.64 -13.73
N ASN A 145 9.56 5.83 -14.77
CA ASN A 145 10.51 4.70 -14.77
C ASN A 145 10.41 3.81 -13.51
N GLU A 146 9.22 3.70 -12.96
CA GLU A 146 8.87 2.89 -11.80
C GLU A 146 7.79 1.88 -12.20
N PRO A 147 7.85 0.64 -11.68
CA PRO A 147 6.79 -0.32 -11.93
C PRO A 147 5.46 0.20 -11.36
N PRO A 148 4.33 -0.20 -11.99
CA PRO A 148 3.03 0.17 -11.46
C PRO A 148 2.80 -0.48 -10.10
N ASP A 149 1.99 0.18 -9.27
CA ASP A 149 1.51 -0.38 -8.02
C ASP A 149 0.16 -1.08 -8.26
N ILE A 150 0.14 -2.41 -8.11
CA ILE A 150 -1.08 -3.21 -8.27
C ILE A 150 -1.53 -3.68 -6.89
N ASP A 151 -2.52 -2.99 -6.34
CA ASP A 151 -3.21 -3.41 -5.12
C ASP A 151 -4.21 -4.52 -5.43
N VAL A 152 -4.11 -5.63 -4.70
CA VAL A 152 -5.12 -6.71 -4.75
C VAL A 152 -5.59 -7.01 -3.35
N ASP A 153 -6.88 -6.80 -3.10
CA ASP A 153 -7.52 -7.20 -1.86
C ASP A 153 -7.93 -8.67 -1.92
N PHE A 154 -7.73 -9.40 -0.82
CA PHE A 154 -8.18 -10.78 -0.64
C PHE A 154 -9.12 -10.86 0.55
N GLU A 155 -10.08 -11.78 0.51
CA GLU A 155 -10.98 -12.01 1.63
C GLU A 155 -10.21 -12.26 2.93
N HIS A 156 -10.69 -11.66 4.01
CA HIS A 156 -9.97 -11.63 5.28
C HIS A 156 -9.70 -13.03 5.85
N GLU A 157 -10.69 -13.90 5.82
CA GLU A 157 -10.64 -15.21 6.46
C GLU A 157 -9.62 -16.14 5.82
N ARG A 158 -9.35 -15.97 4.51
CA ARG A 158 -8.52 -16.90 3.73
C ARG A 158 -7.28 -16.29 3.11
N ARG A 159 -7.00 -15.01 3.36
CA ARG A 159 -5.82 -14.33 2.81
C ARG A 159 -4.50 -14.99 3.26
N GLU A 160 -4.48 -15.65 4.41
CA GLU A 160 -3.30 -16.38 4.88
C GLU A 160 -2.90 -17.50 3.91
N GLU A 161 -3.86 -18.17 3.26
CA GLU A 161 -3.57 -19.20 2.24
C GLU A 161 -2.80 -18.57 1.05
N VAL A 162 -3.16 -17.34 0.66
CA VAL A 162 -2.47 -16.61 -0.41
C VAL A 162 -1.07 -16.19 0.02
N ILE A 163 -0.92 -15.69 1.24
CA ILE A 163 0.38 -15.30 1.81
C ILE A 163 1.32 -16.51 1.85
N GLN A 164 0.85 -17.66 2.31
CA GLN A 164 1.64 -18.90 2.34
C GLN A 164 1.99 -19.39 0.94
N TYR A 165 1.07 -19.30 -0.02
CA TYR A 165 1.38 -19.60 -1.43
C TYR A 165 2.50 -18.72 -1.97
N ILE A 166 2.46 -17.41 -1.70
CA ILE A 166 3.48 -16.46 -2.13
C ILE A 166 4.84 -16.85 -1.54
N TYR A 167 4.91 -17.11 -0.23
CA TYR A 167 6.15 -17.51 0.43
C TYR A 167 6.71 -18.85 -0.08
N GLN A 168 5.83 -19.84 -0.34
CA GLN A 168 6.24 -21.14 -0.85
C GLN A 168 6.76 -21.07 -2.28
N LYS A 169 6.13 -20.24 -3.11
CA LYS A 169 6.47 -20.15 -4.53
C LYS A 169 7.62 -19.19 -4.81
N TYR A 170 7.62 -18.02 -4.19
CA TYR A 170 8.56 -16.95 -4.51
C TYR A 170 9.68 -16.79 -3.49
N GLY A 171 9.54 -17.37 -2.31
CA GLY A 171 10.50 -17.24 -1.21
C GLY A 171 10.28 -15.99 -0.36
N ARG A 172 10.88 -15.98 0.83
CA ARG A 172 10.81 -14.86 1.77
C ARG A 172 11.82 -13.75 1.48
N ASP A 173 12.71 -13.98 0.57
CA ASP A 173 13.66 -13.02 0.01
C ASP A 173 13.01 -12.09 -1.03
N ARG A 174 11.88 -12.52 -1.63
CA ARG A 174 11.12 -11.76 -2.63
C ARG A 174 9.75 -11.28 -2.15
N ALA A 175 9.34 -11.67 -0.96
CA ALA A 175 8.04 -11.32 -0.40
C ALA A 175 8.13 -11.03 1.10
N ALA A 176 7.48 -9.97 1.55
CA ALA A 176 7.47 -9.58 2.95
C ALA A 176 6.10 -9.06 3.38
N LEU A 177 5.80 -9.19 4.67
CA LEU A 177 4.69 -8.50 5.29
C LEU A 177 5.14 -7.10 5.70
N ALA A 178 4.49 -6.08 5.16
CA ALA A 178 4.69 -4.73 5.63
C ALA A 178 3.99 -4.54 6.98
N ALA A 179 4.76 -4.24 8.03
CA ALA A 179 4.24 -3.92 9.35
C ALA A 179 4.38 -2.42 9.60
N THR A 180 3.25 -1.77 9.85
CA THR A 180 3.23 -0.35 10.20
C THR A 180 3.06 -0.21 11.70
N VAL A 181 4.02 0.44 12.37
CA VAL A 181 3.86 0.85 13.77
C VAL A 181 3.06 2.15 13.80
N ILE A 182 1.83 2.05 14.30
CA ILE A 182 0.97 3.21 14.45
C ILE A 182 1.40 3.97 15.70
N SER A 183 1.84 5.22 15.52
CA SER A 183 2.09 6.14 16.63
C SER A 183 1.05 7.25 16.64
N TYR A 184 0.42 7.45 17.78
CA TYR A 184 -0.54 8.52 17.95
C TYR A 184 0.17 9.84 18.28
N ARG A 185 -0.24 10.89 17.61
CA ARG A 185 0.10 12.25 18.06
C ARG A 185 -0.74 12.60 19.29
N PRO A 186 -0.27 13.47 20.21
CA PRO A 186 -0.96 13.76 21.44
C PRO A 186 -2.44 14.09 21.30
N ARG A 187 -2.82 14.92 20.33
CA ARG A 187 -4.23 15.25 20.06
C ARG A 187 -5.08 14.06 19.63
N SER A 188 -4.55 13.20 18.75
CA SER A 188 -5.26 11.99 18.33
C SER A 188 -5.40 11.02 19.47
N ALA A 189 -4.33 10.81 20.26
CA ALA A 189 -4.35 9.96 21.44
C ALA A 189 -5.40 10.42 22.45
N ILE A 190 -5.44 11.71 22.77
CA ILE A 190 -6.44 12.29 23.69
C ILE A 190 -7.86 12.05 23.17
N ARG A 191 -8.11 12.24 21.86
CA ARG A 191 -9.43 12.02 21.26
C ARG A 191 -9.87 10.57 21.34
N ASP A 192 -9.00 9.65 20.98
CA ASP A 192 -9.36 8.23 20.91
C ASP A 192 -9.45 7.60 22.30
N VAL A 193 -8.49 7.86 23.18
CA VAL A 193 -8.52 7.40 24.57
C VAL A 193 -9.67 8.06 25.34
N GLY A 194 -9.89 9.36 25.15
CA GLY A 194 -10.99 10.06 25.81
C GLY A 194 -12.36 9.49 25.44
N LYS A 195 -12.58 9.14 24.16
CA LYS A 195 -13.80 8.43 23.72
C LYS A 195 -13.91 7.04 24.36
N ALA A 196 -12.82 6.29 24.38
CA ALA A 196 -12.80 4.95 24.99
C ALA A 196 -13.10 4.98 26.50
N LEU A 197 -12.69 6.04 27.19
CA LEU A 197 -12.95 6.26 28.62
C LEU A 197 -14.33 6.90 28.88
N GLY A 198 -15.14 7.16 27.86
CA GLY A 198 -16.49 7.69 28.00
C GLY A 198 -16.59 9.19 28.27
N PHE A 199 -15.53 9.98 28.01
CA PHE A 199 -15.63 11.42 28.10
C PHE A 199 -16.56 11.99 27.02
N SER A 200 -17.28 13.04 27.35
CA SER A 200 -18.14 13.73 26.37
C SER A 200 -17.30 14.35 25.25
N PRO A 201 -17.85 14.49 24.03
CA PRO A 201 -17.13 15.13 22.90
C PRO A 201 -16.57 16.51 23.23
N VAL A 202 -17.28 17.30 24.04
CA VAL A 202 -16.84 18.64 24.47
C VAL A 202 -15.61 18.57 25.39
N GLN A 203 -15.60 17.61 26.34
CA GLN A 203 -14.46 17.40 27.23
C GLN A 203 -13.23 16.91 26.45
N VAL A 204 -13.43 15.96 25.53
CA VAL A 204 -12.37 15.45 24.65
C VAL A 204 -11.75 16.56 23.80
N GLU A 205 -12.57 17.41 23.21
CA GLU A 205 -12.06 18.50 22.37
C GLU A 205 -11.33 19.57 23.19
N ARG A 206 -11.81 19.92 24.39
CA ARG A 206 -11.11 20.81 25.30
C ARG A 206 -9.73 20.27 25.69
N LEU A 207 -9.63 18.99 26.04
CA LEU A 207 -8.36 18.36 26.36
C LEU A 207 -7.43 18.30 25.14
N ALA A 208 -7.95 17.96 23.97
CA ALA A 208 -7.17 17.87 22.74
C ALA A 208 -6.63 19.25 22.27
N THR A 209 -7.40 20.32 22.46
CA THR A 209 -6.97 21.67 22.09
C THR A 209 -6.02 22.31 23.11
N SER A 210 -6.09 21.93 24.38
CA SER A 210 -5.14 22.38 25.40
C SER A 210 -3.75 21.72 25.27
N SER A 211 -3.63 20.64 24.52
CA SER A 211 -2.38 19.91 24.29
C SER A 211 -1.63 20.50 23.10
N GLN A 212 -0.48 21.12 23.33
CA GLN A 212 0.46 21.59 22.31
C GLN A 212 1.59 20.57 22.16
N TRP A 213 1.79 20.02 20.96
CA TRP A 213 2.73 18.91 20.72
C TRP A 213 4.21 19.28 20.85
N TRP A 214 4.53 20.57 20.80
CA TRP A 214 5.91 21.09 20.93
C TRP A 214 6.32 21.46 22.35
N ASP A 215 5.39 21.40 23.32
CA ASP A 215 5.67 21.85 24.70
C ASP A 215 6.48 20.83 25.52
N GLY A 216 6.76 19.66 24.98
CA GLY A 216 7.46 18.59 25.68
C GLY A 216 6.78 18.16 27.00
N GLN A 217 5.59 18.68 27.28
CA GLN A 217 4.83 18.36 28.47
C GLN A 217 4.01 17.10 28.22
N THR A 218 4.40 16.01 28.88
CA THR A 218 3.60 14.79 28.91
C THR A 218 2.27 15.01 29.63
N PRO A 219 1.17 14.34 29.22
CA PRO A 219 -0.16 14.44 29.86
C PRO A 219 -0.19 14.21 31.37
N ALA A 220 0.85 13.62 31.96
CA ALA A 220 0.96 13.38 33.39
C ALA A 220 0.96 14.66 34.27
N ARG A 221 1.25 15.83 33.67
CA ARG A 221 1.14 17.12 34.41
C ARG A 221 -0.25 17.75 34.37
N ILE A 222 -1.14 17.25 33.52
CA ILE A 222 -2.53 17.75 33.43
C ILE A 222 -3.44 17.14 34.50
N SER A 223 -3.05 15.99 35.09
CA SER A 223 -3.84 15.27 36.09
C SER A 223 -3.86 15.90 37.48
N HIS A 224 -3.06 16.94 37.74
CA HIS A 224 -3.02 17.58 39.07
C HIS A 224 -3.88 18.84 39.22
N HIS A 225 -4.62 19.24 38.17
CA HIS A 225 -5.64 20.27 38.29
C HIS A 225 -7.02 19.62 38.11
N SER A 226 -7.46 18.86 39.12
CA SER A 226 -8.88 18.55 39.27
C SER A 226 -9.61 19.87 39.58
N PRO A 227 -10.54 20.30 38.72
CA PRO A 227 -11.48 21.31 39.17
C PRO A 227 -12.32 20.64 40.26
N THR A 228 -12.21 21.14 41.49
CA THR A 228 -13.13 20.82 42.58
C THR A 228 -14.56 20.91 42.05
N ALA A 229 -15.22 19.76 42.04
CA ALA A 229 -16.62 19.67 41.71
C ALA A 229 -17.43 20.40 42.82
N ASN A 230 -17.73 21.66 42.58
CA ASN A 230 -18.90 22.31 43.18
C ASN A 230 -20.08 22.07 42.22
N ALA A 231 -20.62 20.87 42.28
CA ALA A 231 -21.96 20.59 41.78
C ALA A 231 -22.91 20.93 42.95
N ASN A 232 -23.61 22.02 42.83
CA ASN A 232 -24.75 22.35 43.68
C ASN A 232 -25.87 21.34 43.42
N PRO A 233 -26.45 20.67 44.44
CA PRO A 233 -27.50 19.66 44.25
C PRO A 233 -28.87 20.21 43.87
N SER A 234 -29.02 21.48 43.53
CA SER A 234 -30.31 22.16 43.32
C SER A 234 -30.78 22.31 41.84
N ASP A 235 -30.06 21.72 40.84
CA ASP A 235 -30.46 21.85 39.44
C ASP A 235 -30.99 20.53 38.85
N LEU A 236 -31.69 19.73 39.64
CA LEU A 236 -32.49 18.59 39.23
C LEU A 236 -33.94 18.77 39.70
N THR A 237 -34.69 19.58 38.99
CA THR A 237 -36.17 19.47 38.87
C THR A 237 -36.57 19.73 37.42
#